data_91660cc68912da2accf2f0e0c91883b6
#
_entry.id   91660cc68912da2accf2f0e0c91883b6
#
_cell.length_a   1.000
_cell.length_b   1.000
_cell.length_c   1.000
_cell.angle_alpha   90.00
_cell.angle_beta   90.00
_cell.angle_gamma   90.00
#
_symmetry.space_group_name_H-M   'P 1'
#
loop_
_entity.id
_entity.type
_entity.pdbx_description
1 polymer ?
#
loop_
_entity_poly.entity_id
_entity_poly.type
_entity_poly.pdbx_seq_one_letter_code
_entity_poly.pdbx_strand_id
1 'polypeptide(L)'
;MEDKVTLFGNVAHNIVERIENAVDAISRINGCKEVFLATKAEADLGSLERACMKGLSSPWVVEGTLLNLVEIGMCGYIFEMGGIKANALANKMTDLYARKNRDYGNSFDKSMDKFGLVVAAIRIGDKVNRLQSLVAKRGEAEVKDESLADTFMDLACYSIMTMLWLHDKKEK
;
A
#
# COMPACT_ATOMS: atom_id res chain seq x y z
N MET A 1 -11.18 -21.97 -7.55
CA MET A 1 -10.10 -21.03 -7.19
C MET A 1 -10.68 -19.63 -7.29
N GLU A 2 -10.68 -18.89 -6.19
CA GLU A 2 -11.19 -17.52 -6.14
C GLU A 2 -10.32 -16.62 -7.05
N ASP A 3 -10.95 -15.71 -7.80
CA ASP A 3 -10.18 -14.83 -8.67
C ASP A 3 -9.44 -13.76 -7.86
N LYS A 4 -8.33 -13.25 -8.42
CA LYS A 4 -7.47 -12.28 -7.71
C LYS A 4 -8.14 -10.95 -7.40
N VAL A 5 -9.16 -10.56 -8.14
CA VAL A 5 -9.91 -9.32 -7.87
C VAL A 5 -10.74 -9.50 -6.60
N THR A 6 -11.41 -10.64 -6.47
CA THR A 6 -12.17 -11.01 -5.26
C THR A 6 -11.23 -11.08 -4.05
N LEU A 7 -10.09 -11.78 -4.18
CA LEU A 7 -9.09 -11.85 -3.09
C LEU A 7 -8.57 -10.47 -2.70
N PHE A 8 -8.26 -9.60 -3.66
CA PHE A 8 -7.84 -8.23 -3.39
C PHE A 8 -8.92 -7.46 -2.60
N GLY A 9 -10.16 -7.56 -3.05
CA GLY A 9 -11.30 -6.94 -2.36
C GLY A 9 -11.47 -7.47 -0.94
N ASN A 10 -11.36 -8.77 -0.73
CA ASN A 10 -11.45 -9.37 0.59
C ASN A 10 -10.36 -8.85 1.54
N VAL A 11 -9.10 -8.76 1.10
CA VAL A 11 -8.03 -8.17 1.92
C VAL A 11 -8.35 -6.72 2.25
N ALA A 12 -8.76 -5.90 1.27
CA ALA A 12 -9.06 -4.50 1.47
C ALA A 12 -10.25 -4.28 2.45
N HIS A 13 -11.28 -5.17 2.41
CA HIS A 13 -12.43 -5.08 3.31
C HIS A 13 -12.15 -5.62 4.70
N ASN A 14 -11.35 -6.67 4.83
CA ASN A 14 -11.03 -7.28 6.13
C ASN A 14 -10.27 -6.35 7.07
N ILE A 15 -9.66 -5.28 6.55
CA ILE A 15 -8.92 -4.30 7.35
C ILE A 15 -9.70 -3.01 7.59
N VAL A 16 -10.94 -2.88 7.13
CA VAL A 16 -11.74 -1.63 7.23
C VAL A 16 -11.86 -1.15 8.68
N GLU A 17 -12.22 -2.01 9.61
CA GLU A 17 -12.33 -1.65 11.03
C GLU A 17 -10.98 -1.18 11.59
N ARG A 18 -9.89 -1.85 11.23
CA ARG A 18 -8.53 -1.43 11.60
C ARG A 18 -8.21 -0.03 11.05
N ILE A 19 -8.59 0.26 9.80
CA ILE A 19 -8.39 1.57 9.18
C ILE A 19 -9.21 2.65 9.88
N GLU A 20 -10.48 2.39 10.21
CA GLU A 20 -11.34 3.35 10.92
C GLU A 20 -10.76 3.69 12.29
N ASN A 21 -10.30 2.69 13.05
CA ASN A 21 -9.62 2.89 14.33
C ASN A 21 -8.30 3.68 14.18
N ALA A 22 -7.51 3.39 13.14
CA ALA A 22 -6.27 4.11 12.88
C ALA A 22 -6.53 5.57 12.49
N VAL A 23 -7.52 5.84 11.63
CA VAL A 23 -7.93 7.19 11.24
C VAL A 23 -8.36 7.99 12.47
N ASP A 24 -9.17 7.39 13.37
CA ASP A 24 -9.59 8.05 14.62
C ASP A 24 -8.38 8.37 15.52
N ALA A 25 -7.46 7.44 15.70
CA ALA A 25 -6.25 7.64 16.50
C ALA A 25 -5.34 8.72 15.89
N ILE A 26 -5.09 8.67 14.58
CA ILE A 26 -4.22 9.63 13.87
C ILE A 26 -4.88 11.03 13.83
N SER A 27 -6.22 11.10 13.76
CA SER A 27 -6.95 12.39 13.77
C SER A 27 -6.66 13.23 15.03
N ARG A 28 -6.31 12.57 16.14
CA ARG A 28 -5.98 13.20 17.44
C ARG A 28 -4.53 13.66 17.54
N ILE A 29 -3.67 13.32 16.57
CA ILE A 29 -2.27 13.73 16.56
C ILE A 29 -2.20 15.22 16.22
N ASN A 30 -1.49 15.99 17.05
CA ASN A 30 -1.16 17.37 16.74
C ASN A 30 -0.04 17.41 15.71
N GLY A 31 -0.26 18.11 14.60
CA GLY A 31 0.72 18.26 13.53
C GLY A 31 0.26 17.71 12.17
N CYS A 32 1.19 17.67 11.24
CA CYS A 32 0.92 17.22 9.88
C CYS A 32 0.83 15.68 9.83
N LYS A 33 -0.36 15.16 9.55
CA LYS A 33 -0.64 13.73 9.52
C LYS A 33 0.10 13.04 8.39
N GLU A 34 0.24 13.72 7.27
CA GLU A 34 0.94 13.26 6.08
C GLU A 34 2.43 13.03 6.37
N VAL A 35 3.07 13.93 7.14
CA VAL A 35 4.46 13.77 7.60
C VAL A 35 4.59 12.54 8.49
N PHE A 36 3.69 12.39 9.45
CA PHE A 36 3.67 11.22 10.33
C PHE A 36 3.55 9.90 9.55
N LEU A 37 2.60 9.85 8.60
CA LEU A 37 2.37 8.66 7.79
C LEU A 37 3.55 8.37 6.84
N ALA A 38 4.12 9.39 6.21
CA ALA A 38 5.29 9.24 5.35
C ALA A 38 6.52 8.72 6.12
N THR A 39 6.73 9.21 7.34
CA THR A 39 7.83 8.72 8.21
C THR A 39 7.62 7.26 8.62
N LYS A 40 6.39 6.87 8.95
CA LYS A 40 6.07 5.46 9.23
C LYS A 40 6.29 4.58 8.01
N ALA A 41 5.88 5.02 6.82
CA ALA A 41 6.07 4.29 5.58
C ALA A 41 7.56 4.04 5.27
N GLU A 42 8.43 5.01 5.53
CA GLU A 42 9.89 4.87 5.38
C GLU A 42 10.46 3.79 6.31
N ALA A 43 10.03 3.76 7.58
CA ALA A 43 10.47 2.75 8.54
C ALA A 43 10.05 1.33 8.13
N ASP A 44 8.80 1.17 7.65
CA ASP A 44 8.29 -0.12 7.17
C ASP A 44 8.94 -0.54 5.85
N LEU A 45 9.21 0.41 4.93
CA LEU A 45 10.00 0.14 3.72
C LEU A 45 11.38 -0.43 4.07
N GLY A 46 12.11 0.19 5.00
CA GLY A 46 13.41 -0.31 5.46
C GLY A 46 13.34 -1.73 6.04
N SER A 47 12.21 -2.13 6.61
CA SER A 47 11.98 -3.50 7.08
C SER A 47 11.77 -4.47 5.91
N LEU A 48 11.02 -4.08 4.89
CA LEU A 48 10.81 -4.85 3.67
C LEU A 48 12.12 -5.03 2.87
N GLU A 49 12.91 -3.98 2.73
CA GLU A 49 14.22 -4.02 2.05
C GLU A 49 15.19 -4.98 2.76
N ARG A 50 15.24 -4.95 4.10
CA ARG A 50 16.05 -5.90 4.87
C ARG A 50 15.62 -7.34 4.65
N ALA A 51 14.30 -7.59 4.53
CA ALA A 51 13.76 -8.90 4.21
C ALA A 51 14.21 -9.39 2.82
N CYS A 52 14.23 -8.50 1.83
CA CYS A 52 14.69 -8.83 0.48
C CYS A 52 16.19 -9.14 0.43
N MET A 53 17.03 -8.35 1.11
CA MET A 53 18.49 -8.46 1.01
C MET A 53 19.08 -9.63 1.81
N LYS A 54 18.49 -9.93 2.96
CA LYS A 54 19.10 -10.89 3.92
C LYS A 54 18.47 -12.27 3.88
N GLY A 55 17.34 -12.45 3.21
CA GLY A 55 16.59 -13.72 3.22
C GLY A 55 16.19 -14.18 4.65
N LEU A 56 16.29 -13.29 5.64
CA LEU A 56 16.24 -13.60 7.06
C LEU A 56 14.92 -13.26 7.75
N SER A 57 13.96 -12.69 7.03
CA SER A 57 12.70 -12.30 7.66
C SER A 57 11.73 -13.46 7.64
N SER A 58 11.17 -13.77 8.78
CA SER A 58 10.03 -14.67 8.87
C SER A 58 8.89 -14.17 7.97
N PRO A 59 8.19 -15.04 7.24
CA PRO A 59 7.09 -14.65 6.35
C PRO A 59 6.04 -13.75 7.02
N TRP A 60 5.73 -13.99 8.31
CA TRP A 60 4.75 -13.20 9.05
C TRP A 60 5.27 -11.80 9.43
N VAL A 61 6.59 -11.58 9.52
CA VAL A 61 7.17 -10.22 9.67
C VAL A 61 6.96 -9.42 8.39
N VAL A 62 7.19 -10.03 7.23
CA VAL A 62 6.95 -9.38 5.94
C VAL A 62 5.46 -9.04 5.77
N GLU A 63 4.56 -9.97 6.10
CA GLU A 63 3.12 -9.74 6.04
C GLU A 63 2.67 -8.63 6.98
N GLY A 64 3.17 -8.60 8.22
CA GLY A 64 2.89 -7.52 9.17
C GLY A 64 3.36 -6.16 8.67
N THR A 65 4.54 -6.09 8.06
CA THR A 65 5.08 -4.87 7.44
C THR A 65 4.19 -4.41 6.29
N LEU A 66 3.79 -5.32 5.40
CA LEU A 66 2.90 -5.01 4.27
C LEU A 66 1.53 -4.52 4.76
N LEU A 67 0.98 -5.14 5.80
CA LEU A 67 -0.29 -4.72 6.39
C LEU A 67 -0.21 -3.29 6.98
N ASN A 68 0.90 -2.93 7.61
CA ASN A 68 1.14 -1.56 8.06
C ASN A 68 1.19 -0.58 6.89
N LEU A 69 1.85 -0.95 5.79
CA LEU A 69 1.91 -0.10 4.58
C LEU A 69 0.54 0.06 3.92
N VAL A 70 -0.33 -0.96 3.95
CA VAL A 70 -1.73 -0.83 3.53
C VAL A 70 -2.47 0.16 4.43
N GLU A 71 -2.33 0.04 5.75
CA GLU A 71 -2.94 0.96 6.72
C GLU A 71 -2.50 2.41 6.46
N ILE A 72 -1.20 2.64 6.32
CA ILE A 72 -0.64 3.96 6.04
C ILE A 72 -1.21 4.54 4.76
N GLY A 73 -1.24 3.75 3.68
CA GLY A 73 -1.76 4.19 2.38
C GLY A 73 -3.25 4.53 2.44
N MET A 74 -4.07 3.69 3.06
CA MET A 74 -5.51 3.94 3.18
C MET A 74 -5.80 5.15 4.09
N CYS A 75 -5.14 5.27 5.25
CA CYS A 75 -5.29 6.42 6.14
C CYS A 75 -4.87 7.72 5.44
N GLY A 76 -3.72 7.72 4.76
CA GLY A 76 -3.24 8.90 4.03
C GLY A 76 -4.23 9.33 2.94
N TYR A 77 -4.76 8.39 2.16
CA TYR A 77 -5.80 8.69 1.18
C TYR A 77 -7.05 9.31 1.80
N ILE A 78 -7.52 8.76 2.93
CA ILE A 78 -8.71 9.27 3.65
C ILE A 78 -8.48 10.70 4.14
N PHE A 79 -7.30 11.02 4.68
CA PHE A 79 -6.97 12.36 5.14
C PHE A 79 -6.88 13.37 3.99
N GLU A 80 -6.24 12.99 2.87
CA GLU A 80 -6.12 13.86 1.70
C GLU A 80 -7.46 14.17 1.04
N MET A 81 -8.32 13.15 0.90
CA MET A 81 -9.61 13.30 0.21
C MET A 81 -10.71 13.89 1.08
N GLY A 82 -10.60 13.80 2.39
CA GLY A 82 -11.60 14.25 3.34
C GLY A 82 -12.98 13.56 3.15
N GLY A 83 -13.54 13.02 4.22
CA GLY A 83 -14.92 12.51 4.22
C GLY A 83 -15.19 11.18 3.52
N ILE A 84 -14.19 10.53 2.92
CA ILE A 84 -14.37 9.18 2.39
C ILE A 84 -14.30 8.15 3.51
N LYS A 85 -15.25 7.19 3.53
CA LYS A 85 -15.24 6.08 4.49
C LYS A 85 -14.30 4.97 4.02
N ALA A 86 -13.69 4.25 4.96
CA ALA A 86 -12.75 3.17 4.67
C ALA A 86 -13.36 2.08 3.76
N ASN A 87 -14.62 1.71 3.97
CA ASN A 87 -15.31 0.73 3.11
C ASN A 87 -15.51 1.23 1.67
N ALA A 88 -15.83 2.51 1.47
CA ALA A 88 -15.94 3.10 0.13
C ALA A 88 -14.56 3.16 -0.57
N LEU A 89 -13.49 3.40 0.20
CA LEU A 89 -12.13 3.35 -0.32
C LEU A 89 -11.74 1.93 -0.72
N ALA A 90 -12.06 0.91 0.10
CA ALA A 90 -11.81 -0.49 -0.25
C ALA A 90 -12.47 -0.90 -1.57
N ASN A 91 -13.72 -0.51 -1.80
CA ASN A 91 -14.42 -0.71 -3.08
C ASN A 91 -13.68 0.00 -4.23
N LYS A 92 -13.34 1.28 -4.05
CA LYS A 92 -12.62 2.06 -5.07
C LYS A 92 -11.27 1.42 -5.44
N MET A 93 -10.52 0.92 -4.46
CA MET A 93 -9.26 0.23 -4.67
C MET A 93 -9.45 -1.07 -5.45
N THR A 94 -10.47 -1.85 -5.12
CA THR A 94 -10.80 -3.11 -5.81
C THR A 94 -11.14 -2.86 -7.27
N ASP A 95 -11.98 -1.86 -7.56
CA ASP A 95 -12.33 -1.47 -8.93
C ASP A 95 -11.11 -0.98 -9.73
N LEU A 96 -10.25 -0.19 -9.08
CA LEU A 96 -9.00 0.29 -9.69
C LEU A 96 -8.07 -0.87 -10.02
N TYR A 97 -7.87 -1.80 -9.07
CA TYR A 97 -7.07 -2.99 -9.29
C TYR A 97 -7.61 -3.83 -10.44
N ALA A 98 -8.92 -4.09 -10.46
CA ALA A 98 -9.55 -4.86 -11.53
C ALA A 98 -9.31 -4.26 -12.92
N ARG A 99 -9.44 -2.93 -13.08
CA ARG A 99 -9.17 -2.23 -14.34
C ARG A 99 -7.70 -2.31 -14.73
N LYS A 100 -6.79 -1.90 -13.82
CA LYS A 100 -5.35 -1.94 -14.08
C LYS A 100 -4.87 -3.37 -14.39
N ASN A 101 -5.36 -4.38 -13.67
CA ASN A 101 -4.96 -5.76 -13.92
C ASN A 101 -5.37 -6.27 -15.30
N ARG A 102 -6.54 -5.86 -15.82
CA ARG A 102 -6.95 -6.15 -17.21
C ARG A 102 -6.03 -5.47 -18.22
N ASP A 103 -5.75 -4.18 -18.02
CA ASP A 103 -4.95 -3.39 -18.97
C ASP A 103 -3.49 -3.85 -19.02
N TYR A 104 -2.90 -4.16 -17.87
CA TYR A 104 -1.50 -4.55 -17.75
C TYR A 104 -1.25 -6.08 -17.80
N GLY A 105 -2.30 -6.90 -17.92
CA GLY A 105 -2.18 -8.35 -18.08
C GLY A 105 -1.41 -9.02 -16.95
N ASN A 106 -1.68 -8.64 -15.71
CA ASN A 106 -1.04 -9.18 -14.50
C ASN A 106 0.50 -9.04 -14.50
N SER A 107 1.01 -7.91 -15.03
CA SER A 107 2.45 -7.67 -15.18
C SER A 107 3.21 -7.65 -13.84
N PHE A 108 2.56 -7.23 -12.75
CA PHE A 108 3.17 -7.21 -11.43
C PHE A 108 3.55 -8.64 -10.98
N ASP A 109 2.61 -9.58 -11.02
CA ASP A 109 2.87 -10.96 -10.63
C ASP A 109 3.93 -11.63 -11.52
N LYS A 110 3.89 -11.38 -12.83
CA LYS A 110 4.91 -11.87 -13.76
C LYS A 110 6.31 -11.37 -13.39
N SER A 111 6.42 -10.12 -12.95
CA SER A 111 7.68 -9.56 -12.49
C SER A 111 8.09 -10.16 -11.14
N MET A 112 7.15 -10.33 -10.21
CA MET A 112 7.38 -10.99 -8.92
C MET A 112 7.81 -12.45 -9.09
N ASP A 113 7.22 -13.18 -10.05
CA ASP A 113 7.59 -14.57 -10.35
C ASP A 113 9.03 -14.67 -10.89
N LYS A 114 9.47 -13.67 -11.63
CA LYS A 114 10.80 -13.65 -12.25
C LYS A 114 11.90 -13.16 -11.30
N PHE A 115 11.61 -12.14 -10.50
CA PHE A 115 12.63 -11.41 -9.73
C PHE A 115 12.40 -11.46 -8.21
N GLY A 116 11.30 -12.07 -7.76
CA GLY A 116 10.99 -12.22 -6.33
C GLY A 116 10.57 -10.93 -5.64
N LEU A 117 10.64 -10.94 -4.32
CA LEU A 117 10.15 -9.87 -3.44
C LEU A 117 10.83 -8.50 -3.68
N VAL A 118 12.00 -8.47 -4.32
CA VAL A 118 12.70 -7.22 -4.65
C VAL A 118 11.86 -6.30 -5.54
N VAL A 119 10.99 -6.87 -6.39
CA VAL A 119 10.07 -6.08 -7.23
C VAL A 119 9.10 -5.27 -6.35
N ALA A 120 8.54 -5.91 -5.32
CA ALA A 120 7.68 -5.22 -4.36
C ALA A 120 8.43 -4.11 -3.63
N ALA A 121 9.65 -4.37 -3.15
CA ALA A 121 10.46 -3.37 -2.47
C ALA A 121 10.74 -2.15 -3.36
N ILE A 122 11.03 -2.35 -4.65
CA ILE A 122 11.23 -1.26 -5.60
C ILE A 122 9.92 -0.47 -5.81
N ARG A 123 8.79 -1.14 -6.10
CA ARG A 123 7.52 -0.46 -6.37
C ARG A 123 6.97 0.29 -5.16
N ILE A 124 7.07 -0.30 -3.99
CA ILE A 124 6.69 0.33 -2.72
C ILE A 124 7.68 1.47 -2.40
N GLY A 125 8.98 1.24 -2.61
CA GLY A 125 10.03 2.24 -2.42
C GLY A 125 9.81 3.50 -3.25
N ASP A 126 9.45 3.35 -4.54
CA ASP A 126 9.10 4.48 -5.42
C ASP A 126 7.97 5.34 -4.82
N LYS A 127 6.94 4.69 -4.22
CA LYS A 127 5.81 5.40 -3.62
C LYS A 127 6.19 6.06 -2.30
N VAL A 128 6.97 5.40 -1.46
CA VAL A 128 7.48 5.98 -0.20
C VAL A 128 8.38 7.18 -0.47
N ASN A 129 9.34 7.08 -1.39
CA ASN A 129 10.21 8.18 -1.77
C ASN A 129 9.42 9.38 -2.34
N ARG A 130 8.38 9.08 -3.13
CA ARG A 130 7.48 10.12 -3.64
C ARG A 130 6.68 10.78 -2.51
N LEU A 131 6.15 10.02 -1.55
CA LEU A 131 5.47 10.57 -0.37
C LEU A 131 6.39 11.53 0.39
N GLN A 132 7.62 11.12 0.67
CA GLN A 132 8.63 11.97 1.33
C GLN A 132 8.85 13.28 0.58
N SER A 133 9.03 13.20 -0.75
CA SER A 133 9.24 14.38 -1.59
C SER A 133 8.04 15.32 -1.60
N LEU A 134 6.81 14.79 -1.75
CA LEU A 134 5.59 15.60 -1.79
C LEU A 134 5.28 16.24 -0.44
N VAL A 135 5.47 15.50 0.65
CA VAL A 135 5.28 16.02 2.00
C VAL A 135 6.28 17.12 2.33
N ALA A 136 7.56 16.97 1.91
CA ALA A 136 8.57 18.01 2.07
C ALA A 136 8.23 19.29 1.30
N LYS A 137 7.57 19.16 0.14
CA LYS A 137 7.06 20.28 -0.69
C LYS A 137 5.66 20.75 -0.28
N ARG A 138 5.15 20.34 0.88
CA ARG A 138 3.79 20.66 1.37
C ARG A 138 2.65 20.20 0.44
N GLY A 139 2.86 19.08 -0.27
CA GLY A 139 1.86 18.49 -1.15
C GLY A 139 1.75 19.15 -2.53
N GLU A 140 2.57 20.14 -2.85
CA GLU A 140 2.61 20.75 -4.19
C GLU A 140 3.27 19.79 -5.18
N ALA A 141 2.45 19.04 -5.93
CA ALA A 141 2.92 18.19 -7.01
C ALA A 141 3.01 19.00 -8.31
N GLU A 142 4.18 18.98 -8.96
CA GLU A 142 4.36 19.57 -10.30
C GLU A 142 3.64 18.74 -11.37
N VAL A 143 3.54 17.42 -11.16
CA VAL A 143 2.82 16.50 -12.04
C VAL A 143 1.39 16.39 -11.55
N LYS A 144 0.45 17.01 -12.26
CA LYS A 144 -0.96 17.14 -11.86
C LYS A 144 -1.72 15.82 -11.83
N ASP A 145 -1.28 14.82 -12.59
CA ASP A 145 -1.94 13.52 -12.72
C ASP A 145 -1.59 12.52 -11.62
N GLU A 146 -0.70 12.89 -10.70
CA GLU A 146 -0.27 12.04 -9.58
C GLU A 146 -0.24 12.83 -8.27
N SER A 147 -1.40 12.96 -7.64
CA SER A 147 -1.56 13.64 -6.35
C SER A 147 -0.93 12.87 -5.18
N LEU A 148 -0.81 13.53 -4.03
CA LEU A 148 -0.42 12.88 -2.79
C LEU A 148 -1.41 11.74 -2.43
N ALA A 149 -2.72 11.96 -2.63
CA ALA A 149 -3.74 10.94 -2.45
C ALA A 149 -3.52 9.71 -3.35
N ASP A 150 -3.21 9.91 -4.65
CA ASP A 150 -2.94 8.81 -5.57
C ASP A 150 -1.70 8.03 -5.16
N THR A 151 -0.68 8.71 -4.63
CA THR A 151 0.54 8.04 -4.13
C THR A 151 0.26 7.18 -2.91
N PHE A 152 -0.58 7.65 -1.97
CA PHE A 152 -1.05 6.85 -0.84
C PHE A 152 -1.88 5.63 -1.29
N MET A 153 -2.77 5.82 -2.27
CA MET A 153 -3.54 4.71 -2.83
C MET A 153 -2.66 3.66 -3.50
N ASP A 154 -1.69 4.09 -4.30
CA ASP A 154 -0.75 3.18 -4.96
C ASP A 154 0.09 2.40 -3.95
N LEU A 155 0.55 3.04 -2.85
CA LEU A 155 1.24 2.38 -1.76
C LEU A 155 0.41 1.23 -1.19
N ALA A 156 -0.86 1.48 -0.85
CA ALA A 156 -1.77 0.45 -0.35
C ALA A 156 -1.99 -0.67 -1.37
N CYS A 157 -2.23 -0.32 -2.64
CA CYS A 157 -2.47 -1.31 -3.70
C CYS A 157 -1.26 -2.24 -3.93
N TYR A 158 -0.03 -1.71 -4.03
CA TYR A 158 1.16 -2.54 -4.20
C TYR A 158 1.41 -3.44 -2.98
N SER A 159 1.11 -2.96 -1.78
CA SER A 159 1.23 -3.75 -0.56
C SER A 159 0.25 -4.92 -0.55
N ILE A 160 -1.03 -4.71 -0.89
CA ILE A 160 -2.03 -5.80 -1.02
C ILE A 160 -1.62 -6.79 -2.13
N MET A 161 -1.22 -6.30 -3.30
CA MET A 161 -0.77 -7.15 -4.41
C MET A 161 0.40 -8.04 -3.99
N THR A 162 1.33 -7.51 -3.19
CA THR A 162 2.46 -8.28 -2.65
C THR A 162 2.00 -9.36 -1.67
N MET A 163 1.06 -9.04 -0.78
CA MET A 163 0.47 -10.01 0.15
C MET A 163 -0.21 -11.16 -0.61
N LEU A 164 -0.98 -10.86 -1.65
CA LEU A 164 -1.63 -11.89 -2.48
C LEU A 164 -0.62 -12.78 -3.17
N TRP A 165 0.45 -12.21 -3.72
CA TRP A 165 1.51 -13.00 -4.35
C TRP A 165 2.21 -13.92 -3.35
N LEU A 166 2.51 -13.43 -2.13
CA LEU A 166 3.11 -14.24 -1.07
C LEU A 166 2.19 -15.40 -0.64
N HIS A 167 0.88 -15.14 -0.57
CA HIS A 167 -0.12 -16.19 -0.28
C HIS A 167 -0.13 -17.28 -1.35
N ASP A 168 -0.19 -16.89 -2.64
CA ASP A 168 -0.14 -17.83 -3.77
C ASP A 168 1.12 -18.71 -3.77
N LYS A 169 2.25 -18.21 -3.21
CA LYS A 169 3.49 -19.00 -3.12
C LYS A 169 3.52 -19.98 -1.96
N LYS A 170 2.73 -19.74 -0.91
CA LYS A 170 2.62 -20.68 0.22
C LYS A 170 1.73 -21.89 -0.09
N GLU A 171 0.79 -21.72 -1.02
CA GLU A 171 -0.12 -22.79 -1.43
C GLU A 171 0.43 -23.74 -2.50
N LYS A 172 1.60 -23.45 -3.07
CA LYS A 172 2.32 -24.27 -4.07
C LYS A 172 3.49 -25.00 -3.46
#